data_fe554754d538167a8a023a6e7396ef92
#
_entry.id   fe554754d538167a8a023a6e7396ef92
#
_cell.length_a   1.000
_cell.length_b   1.000
_cell.length_c   1.000
_cell.angle_alpha   90.00
_cell.angle_beta   90.00
_cell.angle_gamma   90.00
#
_symmetry.space_group_name_H-M   'P 1'
#
loop_
_entity.id
_entity.type
_entity.pdbx_description
1 polymer ?
#
loop_
_entity_poly.entity_id
_entity_poly.type
_entity_poly.pdbx_seq_one_letter_code
_entity_poly.pdbx_strand_id
1 'polypeptide(L)'
;ALKHTFHVMEETVWNYGKDINWEYWPIKDIEIRVQLHRHGWWTSLAKVYCTTGDEKYAREYVSEFRDWVKKNPYKPFQINQYGTVSSGAIDINSPNECFAWRPLEVGIRLLRWCRQFSLFIDADAFTPEFLLEFLRSYHEQASVLMQSFSPAGNHLIHQSSGVIRAGICFPEFKDSESWIKAGGDNLNEEI
;
A
#
# COMPACT_ATOMS: atom_id res chain seq x y z
N ALA A 1 -10.15 -11.25 -9.35
CA ALA A 1 -9.98 -10.91 -7.95
C ALA A 1 -10.46 -12.06 -7.06
N LEU A 2 -11.77 -12.38 -6.93
CA LEU A 2 -12.30 -13.46 -6.05
C LEU A 2 -11.63 -14.86 -6.19
N LYS A 3 -10.89 -15.12 -7.23
CA LYS A 3 -10.11 -16.36 -7.42
C LYS A 3 -8.62 -16.14 -7.17
N HIS A 4 -8.24 -15.01 -6.58
CA HIS A 4 -6.85 -14.57 -6.39
C HIS A 4 -6.02 -14.70 -7.69
N THR A 5 -6.66 -14.36 -8.80
CA THR A 5 -6.01 -14.28 -10.10
C THR A 5 -5.98 -12.83 -10.52
N PHE A 6 -4.79 -12.26 -10.59
CA PHE A 6 -4.60 -10.82 -10.80
C PHE A 6 -3.68 -10.56 -11.99
N HIS A 7 -3.93 -9.44 -12.67
CA HIS A 7 -2.95 -8.84 -13.54
C HIS A 7 -1.93 -8.09 -12.67
N VAL A 8 -0.69 -8.51 -12.73
CA VAL A 8 0.41 -7.87 -11.99
C VAL A 8 1.12 -6.85 -12.87
N MET A 9 1.26 -7.16 -14.15
CA MET A 9 1.72 -6.28 -15.23
C MET A 9 0.82 -6.50 -16.47
N GLU A 10 0.88 -5.61 -17.44
CA GLU A 10 -0.10 -5.45 -18.53
C GLU A 10 -0.66 -6.74 -19.13
N GLU A 11 0.13 -7.75 -19.39
CA GLU A 11 -0.32 -9.01 -19.99
C GLU A 11 -0.15 -10.24 -19.09
N THR A 12 0.43 -10.07 -17.90
CA THR A 12 0.78 -11.20 -17.04
C THR A 12 -0.25 -11.43 -15.96
N VAL A 13 -0.96 -12.56 -16.05
CA VAL A 13 -1.97 -12.99 -15.08
C VAL A 13 -1.40 -14.10 -14.21
N TRP A 14 -1.44 -13.91 -12.90
CA TRP A 14 -0.97 -14.89 -11.94
C TRP A 14 -2.08 -15.35 -11.02
N ASN A 15 -2.09 -16.64 -10.72
CA ASN A 15 -2.96 -17.22 -9.71
C ASN A 15 -2.16 -17.42 -8.41
N TYR A 16 -2.54 -16.70 -7.37
CA TYR A 16 -1.88 -16.73 -6.06
C TYR A 16 -2.46 -17.80 -5.13
N GLY A 17 -3.39 -18.61 -5.60
CA GLY A 17 -4.02 -19.65 -4.81
C GLY A 17 -5.06 -19.13 -3.81
N LYS A 18 -5.61 -20.04 -3.01
CA LYS A 18 -6.63 -19.71 -2.00
C LYS A 18 -6.03 -18.93 -0.81
N ASP A 19 -4.84 -19.30 -0.42
CA ASP A 19 -4.05 -18.63 0.62
C ASP A 19 -2.92 -17.86 -0.08
N ILE A 20 -3.05 -16.52 -0.13
CA ILE A 20 -2.11 -15.69 -0.88
C ILE A 20 -0.73 -15.76 -0.22
N ASN A 21 0.24 -16.25 -0.98
CA ASN A 21 1.65 -16.10 -0.61
C ASN A 21 2.13 -14.73 -1.06
N TRP A 22 2.20 -13.77 -0.15
CA TRP A 22 2.63 -12.39 -0.41
C TRP A 22 4.11 -12.27 -0.80
N GLU A 23 4.90 -13.33 -0.56
CA GLU A 23 6.30 -13.44 -1.00
C GLU A 23 6.44 -14.16 -2.36
N TYR A 24 5.32 -14.49 -3.02
CA TYR A 24 5.34 -15.20 -4.28
C TYR A 24 6.00 -14.38 -5.39
N TRP A 25 7.06 -14.92 -5.94
CA TRP A 25 7.87 -14.28 -6.94
C TRP A 25 8.16 -15.22 -8.11
N PRO A 26 7.20 -15.35 -9.04
CA PRO A 26 7.26 -16.34 -10.12
C PRO A 26 8.32 -16.06 -11.18
N ILE A 27 8.68 -14.80 -11.36
CA ILE A 27 9.73 -14.35 -12.29
C ILE A 27 10.67 -13.42 -11.53
N LYS A 28 11.97 -13.51 -11.82
CA LYS A 28 12.98 -12.64 -11.22
C LYS A 28 12.96 -11.21 -11.79
N ASP A 29 11.82 -10.56 -11.65
CA ASP A 29 11.59 -9.17 -11.96
C ASP A 29 11.03 -8.49 -10.71
N ILE A 30 11.76 -7.50 -10.20
CA ILE A 30 11.40 -6.78 -8.97
C ILE A 30 10.03 -6.11 -9.07
N GLU A 31 9.65 -5.62 -10.26
CA GLU A 31 8.35 -4.96 -10.44
C GLU A 31 7.19 -5.92 -10.19
N ILE A 32 7.30 -7.19 -10.58
CA ILE A 32 6.28 -8.20 -10.30
C ILE A 32 6.10 -8.37 -8.79
N ARG A 33 7.21 -8.45 -8.05
CA ARG A 33 7.18 -8.63 -6.60
C ARG A 33 6.57 -7.42 -5.88
N VAL A 34 6.98 -6.21 -6.24
CA VAL A 34 6.50 -4.98 -5.58
C VAL A 34 5.05 -4.66 -5.95
N GLN A 35 4.59 -4.97 -7.15
CA GLN A 35 3.21 -4.74 -7.57
C GLN A 35 2.21 -5.50 -6.68
N LEU A 36 2.56 -6.68 -6.20
CA LEU A 36 1.73 -7.45 -5.28
C LEU A 36 1.44 -6.66 -4.00
N HIS A 37 2.41 -5.90 -3.48
CA HIS A 37 2.26 -5.08 -2.28
C HIS A 37 1.63 -3.70 -2.52
N ARG A 38 1.38 -3.33 -3.77
CA ARG A 38 0.68 -2.07 -4.13
C ARG A 38 -0.83 -2.21 -4.15
N HIS A 39 -1.39 -3.42 -4.08
CA HIS A 39 -2.81 -3.75 -3.98
C HIS A 39 -3.69 -3.11 -5.07
N GLY A 40 -3.19 -3.03 -6.31
CA GLY A 40 -3.90 -2.42 -7.42
C GLY A 40 -5.24 -3.10 -7.73
N TRP A 41 -5.30 -4.43 -7.65
CA TRP A 41 -6.48 -5.23 -7.96
C TRP A 41 -7.63 -5.05 -6.97
N TRP A 42 -7.38 -4.61 -5.73
CA TRP A 42 -8.47 -4.29 -4.79
C TRP A 42 -9.38 -3.18 -5.31
N THR A 43 -8.86 -2.30 -6.15
CA THR A 43 -9.71 -1.30 -6.83
C THR A 43 -10.71 -1.95 -7.78
N SER A 44 -10.40 -3.10 -8.36
CA SER A 44 -11.34 -3.85 -9.18
C SER A 44 -12.47 -4.48 -8.35
N LEU A 45 -12.16 -5.00 -7.16
CA LEU A 45 -13.18 -5.45 -6.19
C LEU A 45 -14.13 -4.29 -5.83
N ALA A 46 -13.56 -3.13 -5.49
CA ALA A 46 -14.34 -1.94 -5.12
C ALA A 46 -15.26 -1.46 -6.25
N LYS A 47 -14.76 -1.39 -7.48
CA LYS A 47 -15.58 -0.98 -8.64
C LYS A 47 -16.75 -1.93 -8.88
N VAL A 48 -16.52 -3.24 -8.77
CA VAL A 48 -17.61 -4.22 -8.97
C VAL A 48 -18.61 -4.15 -7.81
N TYR A 49 -18.16 -3.96 -6.58
CA TYR A 49 -19.03 -3.71 -5.44
C TYR A 49 -19.94 -2.49 -5.70
N CYS A 50 -19.36 -1.33 -6.06
CA CYS A 50 -20.13 -0.12 -6.35
C CYS A 50 -21.17 -0.31 -7.47
N THR A 51 -20.89 -1.21 -8.43
CA THR A 51 -21.81 -1.45 -9.55
C THR A 51 -22.92 -2.45 -9.20
N THR A 52 -22.64 -3.41 -8.34
CA THR A 52 -23.52 -4.56 -8.08
C THR A 52 -24.19 -4.55 -6.71
N GLY A 53 -23.61 -3.85 -5.74
CA GLY A 53 -24.01 -3.93 -4.33
C GLY A 53 -23.73 -5.29 -3.67
N ASP A 54 -23.00 -6.19 -4.35
CA ASP A 54 -22.78 -7.54 -3.82
C ASP A 54 -21.65 -7.56 -2.79
N GLU A 55 -22.05 -7.76 -1.54
CA GLU A 55 -21.17 -7.75 -0.36
C GLU A 55 -20.01 -8.77 -0.41
N LYS A 56 -20.08 -9.77 -1.29
CA LYS A 56 -18.95 -10.71 -1.42
C LYS A 56 -17.64 -10.04 -1.81
N TYR A 57 -17.70 -8.94 -2.58
CA TYR A 57 -16.51 -8.19 -2.98
C TYR A 57 -15.91 -7.37 -1.84
N ALA A 58 -16.77 -6.81 -0.98
CA ALA A 58 -16.33 -6.10 0.21
C ALA A 58 -15.76 -7.08 1.26
N ARG A 59 -16.42 -8.23 1.46
CA ARG A 59 -15.90 -9.28 2.35
C ARG A 59 -14.56 -9.83 1.89
N GLU A 60 -14.37 -9.99 0.58
CA GLU A 60 -13.08 -10.41 0.02
C GLU A 60 -11.99 -9.38 0.29
N TYR A 61 -12.28 -8.09 0.03
CA TYR A 61 -11.35 -7.01 0.36
C TYR A 61 -10.93 -7.02 1.83
N VAL A 62 -11.89 -7.13 2.76
CA VAL A 62 -11.63 -7.19 4.20
C VAL A 62 -10.76 -8.41 4.55
N SER A 63 -11.04 -9.56 3.94
CA SER A 63 -10.29 -10.80 4.15
C SER A 63 -8.85 -10.68 3.67
N GLU A 64 -8.63 -10.19 2.44
CA GLU A 64 -7.28 -10.00 1.87
C GLU A 64 -6.51 -8.92 2.64
N PHE A 65 -7.16 -7.84 3.05
CA PHE A 65 -6.55 -6.78 3.87
C PHE A 65 -6.01 -7.32 5.19
N ARG A 66 -6.85 -8.05 5.94
CA ARG A 66 -6.47 -8.66 7.22
C ARG A 66 -5.35 -9.66 7.07
N ASP A 67 -5.41 -10.50 6.04
CA ASP A 67 -4.36 -11.47 5.73
C ASP A 67 -3.04 -10.78 5.42
N TRP A 68 -3.07 -9.72 4.60
CA TRP A 68 -1.87 -8.95 4.28
C TRP A 68 -1.26 -8.28 5.51
N VAL A 69 -2.05 -7.57 6.31
CA VAL A 69 -1.58 -6.90 7.54
C VAL A 69 -0.96 -7.90 8.51
N LYS A 70 -1.59 -9.06 8.69
CA LYS A 70 -1.09 -10.11 9.57
C LYS A 70 0.23 -10.71 9.09
N LYS A 71 0.37 -10.93 7.78
CA LYS A 71 1.55 -11.60 7.19
C LYS A 71 2.71 -10.65 6.93
N ASN A 72 2.46 -9.34 6.88
CA ASN A 72 3.44 -8.32 6.58
C ASN A 72 3.55 -7.26 7.70
N PRO A 73 3.89 -7.65 8.94
CA PRO A 73 4.11 -6.67 10.00
C PRO A 73 5.26 -5.74 9.64
N TYR A 74 5.21 -4.51 10.14
CA TYR A 74 6.30 -3.55 9.91
C TYR A 74 7.63 -4.13 10.40
N LYS A 75 8.62 -4.06 9.52
CA LYS A 75 10.02 -4.33 9.84
C LYS A 75 10.81 -3.09 9.41
N PRO A 76 11.58 -2.46 10.33
CA PRO A 76 12.39 -1.29 10.00
C PRO A 76 13.32 -1.60 8.83
N PHE A 77 13.32 -0.71 7.83
CA PHE A 77 14.32 -0.74 6.78
C PHE A 77 15.69 -0.36 7.35
N GLN A 78 16.72 -1.05 6.93
CA GLN A 78 18.06 -0.57 7.12
C GLN A 78 18.33 0.54 6.09
N ILE A 79 18.30 1.78 6.55
CA ILE A 79 18.71 2.93 5.77
C ILE A 79 20.25 2.84 5.68
N ASN A 80 20.80 2.88 4.46
CA ASN A 80 22.24 2.89 4.30
C ASN A 80 22.85 4.21 4.83
N GLN A 81 24.18 4.25 4.95
CA GLN A 81 24.94 5.40 5.44
C GLN A 81 24.72 6.72 4.66
N TYR A 82 24.01 6.68 3.53
CA TYR A 82 23.69 7.84 2.69
C TYR A 82 22.23 8.28 2.84
N GLY A 83 21.49 7.75 3.82
CA GLY A 83 20.08 8.10 4.04
C GLY A 83 19.13 7.61 2.92
N THR A 84 19.66 6.85 1.97
CA THR A 84 18.86 6.24 0.90
C THR A 84 18.51 4.82 1.29
N VAL A 85 17.24 4.45 1.12
CA VAL A 85 16.92 3.04 0.94
C VAL A 85 17.61 2.66 -0.36
N SER A 86 18.78 2.05 -0.24
CA SER A 86 19.60 1.81 -1.42
C SER A 86 18.86 0.87 -2.36
N SER A 87 18.36 1.42 -3.45
CA SER A 87 17.93 0.62 -4.60
C SER A 87 19.09 -0.22 -5.17
N GLY A 88 20.32 0.09 -4.79
CA GLY A 88 21.52 -0.65 -5.20
C GLY A 88 22.02 -1.72 -4.22
N ALA A 89 21.44 -1.78 -3.00
CA ALA A 89 21.80 -2.81 -2.01
C ALA A 89 20.61 -3.74 -1.68
N ILE A 90 19.50 -3.60 -2.38
CA ILE A 90 18.44 -4.61 -2.32
C ILE A 90 19.02 -5.85 -3.00
N ASP A 91 19.44 -6.82 -2.23
CA ASP A 91 19.67 -8.15 -2.77
C ASP A 91 18.32 -8.70 -3.21
N ILE A 92 18.02 -8.48 -4.49
CA ILE A 92 16.76 -8.96 -5.12
C ILE A 92 16.57 -10.47 -4.96
N ASN A 93 17.61 -11.19 -4.56
CA ASN A 93 17.61 -12.60 -4.29
C ASN A 93 17.44 -12.91 -2.79
N SER A 94 17.49 -11.88 -1.92
CA SER A 94 17.34 -12.09 -0.48
C SER A 94 15.88 -12.40 -0.12
N PRO A 95 15.61 -13.56 0.49
CA PRO A 95 14.28 -13.86 1.01
C PRO A 95 13.89 -12.98 2.22
N ASN A 96 14.84 -12.22 2.77
CA ASN A 96 14.66 -11.43 3.99
C ASN A 96 14.26 -9.97 3.73
N GLU A 97 14.21 -9.52 2.47
CA GLU A 97 13.82 -8.16 2.15
C GLU A 97 12.31 -8.01 2.13
N CYS A 98 11.80 -7.21 3.06
CA CYS A 98 10.37 -6.93 3.17
C CYS A 98 9.95 -5.85 2.17
N PHE A 99 9.68 -6.22 0.92
CA PHE A 99 9.17 -5.31 -0.11
C PHE A 99 7.84 -4.66 0.25
N ALA A 100 7.09 -5.27 1.16
CA ALA A 100 5.83 -4.71 1.65
C ALA A 100 6.00 -3.31 2.24
N TRP A 101 7.13 -3.02 2.88
CA TRP A 101 7.39 -1.76 3.57
C TRP A 101 8.41 -0.86 2.89
N ARG A 102 8.78 -1.15 1.66
CA ARG A 102 9.62 -0.24 0.87
C ARG A 102 8.87 1.10 0.69
N PRO A 103 9.51 2.25 0.95
CA PRO A 103 8.84 3.55 1.02
C PRO A 103 8.01 3.92 -0.22
N LEU A 104 8.48 3.58 -1.42
CA LEU A 104 7.70 3.80 -2.65
C LEU A 104 6.37 3.02 -2.63
N GLU A 105 6.41 1.76 -2.24
CA GLU A 105 5.22 0.91 -2.16
C GLU A 105 4.25 1.41 -1.10
N VAL A 106 4.77 1.90 0.02
CA VAL A 106 3.95 2.53 1.07
C VAL A 106 3.25 3.77 0.52
N GLY A 107 3.96 4.67 -0.15
CA GLY A 107 3.37 5.87 -0.76
C GLY A 107 2.26 5.56 -1.77
N ILE A 108 2.51 4.61 -2.68
CA ILE A 108 1.50 4.15 -3.65
C ILE A 108 0.30 3.50 -2.96
N ARG A 109 0.53 2.74 -1.90
CA ARG A 109 -0.50 2.06 -1.13
C ARG A 109 -1.40 3.03 -0.38
N LEU A 110 -0.86 4.08 0.23
CA LEU A 110 -1.65 5.14 0.86
C LEU A 110 -2.63 5.80 -0.13
N LEU A 111 -2.18 6.09 -1.36
CA LEU A 111 -3.04 6.64 -2.41
C LEU A 111 -4.17 5.66 -2.79
N ARG A 112 -3.84 4.39 -2.96
CA ARG A 112 -4.81 3.35 -3.37
C ARG A 112 -5.81 3.02 -2.28
N TRP A 113 -5.33 2.84 -1.04
CA TRP A 113 -6.19 2.48 0.08
C TRP A 113 -7.20 3.58 0.42
N CYS A 114 -6.82 4.87 0.36
CA CYS A 114 -7.77 5.96 0.52
C CYS A 114 -8.90 5.87 -0.51
N ARG A 115 -8.56 5.63 -1.79
CA ARG A 115 -9.57 5.47 -2.84
C ARG A 115 -10.45 4.23 -2.62
N GLN A 116 -9.85 3.11 -2.25
CA GLN A 116 -10.58 1.85 -2.00
C GLN A 116 -11.50 2.01 -0.79
N PHE A 117 -11.02 2.64 0.28
CA PHE A 117 -11.83 2.98 1.45
C PHE A 117 -13.09 3.75 1.07
N SER A 118 -12.97 4.84 0.29
CA SER A 118 -14.12 5.65 -0.11
C SER A 118 -15.13 4.90 -0.98
N LEU A 119 -14.72 3.84 -1.68
CA LEU A 119 -15.60 3.01 -2.51
C LEU A 119 -16.33 1.91 -1.70
N PHE A 120 -15.79 1.54 -0.54
CA PHE A 120 -16.34 0.48 0.30
C PHE A 120 -16.96 0.96 1.60
N ILE A 121 -16.93 2.29 1.87
CA ILE A 121 -17.32 2.82 3.18
C ILE A 121 -18.74 2.44 3.62
N ASP A 122 -19.65 2.28 2.67
CA ASP A 122 -21.05 1.92 2.93
C ASP A 122 -21.30 0.40 2.91
N ALA A 123 -20.25 -0.43 2.76
CA ALA A 123 -20.40 -1.87 2.76
C ALA A 123 -20.64 -2.42 4.17
N ASP A 124 -21.54 -3.40 4.31
CA ASP A 124 -21.81 -4.09 5.58
C ASP A 124 -20.54 -4.75 6.16
N ALA A 125 -19.61 -5.15 5.30
CA ALA A 125 -18.33 -5.72 5.70
C ALA A 125 -17.40 -4.70 6.39
N PHE A 126 -17.65 -3.39 6.25
CA PHE A 126 -16.90 -2.32 6.90
C PHE A 126 -17.41 -2.07 8.32
N THR A 127 -17.37 -3.10 9.14
CA THR A 127 -17.77 -3.01 10.56
C THR A 127 -16.88 -2.04 11.33
N PRO A 128 -17.34 -1.50 12.48
CA PRO A 128 -16.51 -0.64 13.34
C PRO A 128 -15.16 -1.24 13.70
N GLU A 129 -15.11 -2.55 13.93
CA GLU A 129 -13.87 -3.28 14.23
C GLU A 129 -12.91 -3.25 13.04
N PHE A 130 -13.42 -3.51 11.82
CA PHE A 130 -12.61 -3.44 10.61
C PHE A 130 -12.14 -2.00 10.34
N LEU A 131 -13.00 -1.01 10.52
CA LEU A 131 -12.62 0.40 10.37
C LEU A 131 -11.45 0.76 11.30
N LEU A 132 -11.49 0.29 12.54
CA LEU A 132 -10.39 0.52 13.48
C LEU A 132 -9.08 -0.18 13.04
N GLU A 133 -9.16 -1.41 12.55
CA GLU A 133 -8.02 -2.15 11.99
C GLU A 133 -7.43 -1.40 10.78
N PHE A 134 -8.30 -0.96 9.88
CA PHE A 134 -7.90 -0.20 8.68
C PHE A 134 -7.19 1.11 9.06
N LEU A 135 -7.82 1.93 9.91
CA LEU A 135 -7.28 3.23 10.32
C LEU A 135 -5.93 3.09 11.04
N ARG A 136 -5.79 2.09 11.90
CA ARG A 136 -4.51 1.80 12.56
C ARG A 136 -3.41 1.46 11.57
N SER A 137 -3.68 0.55 10.64
CA SER A 137 -2.70 0.16 9.62
C SER A 137 -2.39 1.31 8.67
N TYR A 138 -3.39 2.11 8.31
CA TYR A 138 -3.20 3.28 7.46
C TYR A 138 -2.33 4.34 8.11
N HIS A 139 -2.59 4.64 9.40
CA HIS A 139 -1.78 5.57 10.20
C HIS A 139 -0.34 5.08 10.36
N GLU A 140 -0.15 3.78 10.65
CA GLU A 140 1.19 3.18 10.77
C GLU A 140 2.00 3.38 9.48
N GLN A 141 1.39 3.15 8.32
CA GLN A 141 2.05 3.34 7.03
C GLN A 141 2.45 4.80 6.78
N ALA A 142 1.57 5.76 7.06
CA ALA A 142 1.89 7.17 6.93
C ALA A 142 3.04 7.56 7.87
N SER A 143 3.01 7.07 9.11
CA SER A 143 4.03 7.34 10.13
C SER A 143 5.41 6.76 9.75
N VAL A 144 5.43 5.56 9.17
CA VAL A 144 6.66 4.94 8.65
C VAL A 144 7.21 5.76 7.48
N LEU A 145 6.34 6.20 6.58
CA LEU A 145 6.77 6.96 5.41
C LEU A 145 7.36 8.32 5.79
N MET A 146 6.82 8.98 6.82
CA MET A 146 7.37 10.24 7.35
C MET A 146 8.83 10.12 7.83
N GLN A 147 9.29 8.92 8.13
CA GLN A 147 10.66 8.65 8.59
C GLN A 147 11.59 8.13 7.48
N SER A 148 11.09 7.96 6.26
CA SER A 148 11.78 7.19 5.22
C SER A 148 11.62 7.74 3.81
N PHE A 149 11.43 9.05 3.66
CA PHE A 149 11.38 9.69 2.34
C PHE A 149 12.66 9.47 1.54
N SER A 150 12.49 9.21 0.26
CA SER A 150 13.59 9.26 -0.69
C SER A 150 14.12 10.69 -0.83
N PRO A 151 15.41 10.86 -1.16
CA PRO A 151 16.00 12.21 -1.22
C PRO A 151 15.49 13.05 -2.39
N ALA A 152 15.04 12.42 -3.50
CA ALA A 152 14.56 13.12 -4.71
C ALA A 152 13.88 12.15 -5.68
N GLY A 153 13.34 12.70 -6.77
CA GLY A 153 12.84 12.00 -7.95
C GLY A 153 11.44 11.41 -7.77
N ASN A 154 11.06 10.56 -8.71
CA ASN A 154 9.71 10.00 -8.76
C ASN A 154 9.30 9.24 -7.48
N HIS A 155 10.26 8.65 -6.76
CA HIS A 155 9.97 8.01 -5.48
C HIS A 155 9.48 9.04 -4.47
N LEU A 156 10.19 10.17 -4.31
CA LEU A 156 9.81 11.24 -3.40
C LEU A 156 8.43 11.81 -3.77
N ILE A 157 8.15 11.99 -5.06
CA ILE A 157 6.86 12.50 -5.54
C ILE A 157 5.71 11.56 -5.11
N HIS A 158 5.85 10.25 -5.31
CA HIS A 158 4.81 9.29 -4.90
C HIS A 158 4.65 9.20 -3.39
N GLN A 159 5.74 9.26 -2.65
CA GLN A 159 5.74 9.23 -1.19
C GLN A 159 5.06 10.47 -0.61
N SER A 160 5.44 11.65 -1.09
CA SER A 160 4.87 12.94 -0.69
C SER A 160 3.38 13.02 -1.02
N SER A 161 2.99 12.60 -2.23
CA SER A 161 1.58 12.50 -2.63
C SER A 161 0.80 11.55 -1.72
N GLY A 162 1.43 10.45 -1.28
CA GLY A 162 0.84 9.47 -0.36
C GLY A 162 0.50 10.07 1.00
N VAL A 163 1.45 10.77 1.64
CA VAL A 163 1.20 11.38 2.96
C VAL A 163 0.26 12.58 2.89
N ILE A 164 0.33 13.39 1.82
CA ILE A 164 -0.66 14.46 1.58
C ILE A 164 -2.07 13.85 1.50
N ARG A 165 -2.22 12.80 0.72
CA ARG A 165 -3.51 12.09 0.60
C ARG A 165 -3.98 11.56 1.94
N ALA A 166 -3.08 11.00 2.75
CA ALA A 166 -3.41 10.50 4.08
C ALA A 166 -3.98 11.61 4.98
N GLY A 167 -3.33 12.76 5.03
CA GLY A 167 -3.79 13.88 5.84
C GLY A 167 -5.11 14.50 5.34
N ILE A 168 -5.33 14.56 4.02
CA ILE A 168 -6.57 15.10 3.44
C ILE A 168 -7.75 14.13 3.65
N CYS A 169 -7.54 12.82 3.46
CA CYS A 169 -8.63 11.84 3.56
C CYS A 169 -9.04 11.54 5.00
N PHE A 170 -8.13 11.72 5.96
CA PHE A 170 -8.37 11.42 7.37
C PHE A 170 -7.87 12.57 8.25
N PRO A 171 -8.55 13.75 8.17
CA PRO A 171 -8.15 14.95 8.93
C PRO A 171 -8.30 14.77 10.44
N GLU A 172 -8.98 13.71 10.90
CA GLU A 172 -9.14 13.37 12.31
C GLU A 172 -7.87 12.79 12.95
N PHE A 173 -6.90 12.35 12.15
CA PHE A 173 -5.60 11.97 12.70
C PHE A 173 -4.86 13.20 13.22
N LYS A 174 -4.28 13.08 14.41
CA LYS A 174 -3.50 14.18 15.04
C LYS A 174 -2.32 14.63 14.18
N ASP A 175 -1.80 13.73 13.35
CA ASP A 175 -0.62 13.95 12.51
C ASP A 175 -0.98 14.47 11.10
N SER A 176 -2.28 14.62 10.77
CA SER A 176 -2.76 14.94 9.42
C SER A 176 -2.14 16.22 8.85
N GLU A 177 -2.10 17.30 9.63
CA GLU A 177 -1.51 18.57 9.22
C GLU A 177 0.00 18.44 8.96
N SER A 178 0.71 17.69 9.81
CA SER A 178 2.15 17.46 9.65
C SER A 178 2.46 16.65 8.39
N TRP A 179 1.61 15.67 8.04
CA TRP A 179 1.73 14.90 6.81
C TRP A 179 1.52 15.75 5.56
N ILE A 180 0.48 16.61 5.57
CA ILE A 180 0.21 17.54 4.46
C ILE A 180 1.37 18.49 4.28
N LYS A 181 1.87 19.08 5.38
CA LYS A 181 2.98 20.02 5.34
C LYS A 181 4.25 19.39 4.80
N ALA A 182 4.68 18.27 5.37
CA ALA A 182 5.91 17.59 4.95
C ALA A 182 5.86 17.14 3.48
N GLY A 183 4.74 16.57 3.04
CA GLY A 183 4.57 16.20 1.64
C GLY A 183 4.57 17.42 0.71
N GLY A 184 3.96 18.52 1.13
CA GLY A 184 3.95 19.79 0.39
C GLY A 184 5.34 20.40 0.26
N ASP A 185 6.10 20.45 1.36
CA ASP A 185 7.47 20.95 1.37
C ASP A 185 8.35 20.14 0.41
N ASN A 186 8.32 18.81 0.48
CA ASN A 186 9.05 17.93 -0.42
C ASN A 186 8.72 18.16 -1.91
N LEU A 187 7.43 18.34 -2.24
CA LEU A 187 7.03 18.59 -3.63
C LEU A 187 7.48 19.97 -4.13
N ASN A 188 7.48 20.97 -3.25
CA ASN A 188 7.96 22.32 -3.60
C ASN A 188 9.48 22.35 -3.83
N GLU A 189 10.24 21.51 -3.14
CA GLU A 189 11.70 21.40 -3.32
C GLU A 189 12.08 20.61 -4.58
N GLU A 190 11.20 19.69 -5.04
CA GLU A 190 11.45 18.85 -6.21
C GLU A 190 11.11 19.54 -7.55
N ILE A 191 10.26 20.58 -7.54
CA ILE A 191 9.83 21.35 -8.72
C ILE A 191 10.70 22.59 -8.90
#